data_a8a954e23f1c0d5bd753701460c35096
#
_entry.id   a8a954e23f1c0d5bd753701460c35096
#
_cell.length_a   1.000
_cell.length_b   1.000
_cell.length_c   1.000
_cell.angle_alpha   90.00
_cell.angle_beta   90.00
_cell.angle_gamma   90.00
#
_symmetry.space_group_name_H-M   'P 1'
#
loop_
_entity.id
_entity.type
_entity.pdbx_description
1 polymer ?
#
loop_
_entity_poly.entity_id
_entity_poly.type
_entity_poly.pdbx_seq_one_letter_code
_entity_poly.pdbx_strand_id
1 'polypeptide(L)'
;DQPVTPTVQSDVAFFMTSADQGALLQRQNLNLVFSTKTNAYPVLKVDSTQRFQEVDGFGYSLTGGSAIVLNQLPAEQRSKLLHELFSDDSTGMGVSYLRVSIGASDLDPAPFSYDDLPDGETDINLEKFSLKPDKKNLIPVLKEILAIRPNIKIMGSPWSPPAWMKTNNKTKGGSLKKESFPTYAQYFVKYIEGME
;
A
#
# COMPACT_ATOMS: atom_id res chain seq x y z
N ASP A 1 15.34 -45.97 10.28
CA ASP A 1 13.96 -45.66 9.91
C ASP A 1 13.30 -44.88 11.04
N GLN A 2 13.25 -43.56 10.90
CA GLN A 2 12.42 -42.74 11.78
C GLN A 2 10.96 -42.90 11.29
N PRO A 3 9.99 -43.10 12.16
CA PRO A 3 8.61 -43.17 11.76
C PRO A 3 8.18 -41.81 11.20
N VAL A 4 7.80 -41.79 9.92
CA VAL A 4 7.20 -40.61 9.27
C VAL A 4 5.86 -40.39 9.94
N THR A 5 5.78 -39.42 10.85
CA THR A 5 4.51 -38.96 11.40
C THR A 5 3.69 -38.41 10.25
N PRO A 6 2.49 -38.93 9.95
CA PRO A 6 1.67 -38.39 8.89
C PRO A 6 1.39 -36.92 9.22
N THR A 7 1.87 -36.01 8.40
CA THR A 7 1.51 -34.60 8.48
C THR A 7 0.04 -34.46 8.11
N VAL A 8 -0.82 -34.41 9.12
CA VAL A 8 -2.23 -34.07 8.90
C VAL A 8 -2.27 -32.69 8.33
N GLN A 9 -2.73 -32.57 7.09
CA GLN A 9 -2.82 -31.28 6.39
C GLN A 9 -3.87 -30.42 7.11
N SER A 10 -3.50 -29.20 7.52
CA SER A 10 -4.43 -28.25 8.11
C SER A 10 -5.35 -27.66 7.03
N ASP A 11 -6.66 -27.64 7.29
CA ASP A 11 -7.65 -27.02 6.41
C ASP A 11 -7.64 -25.49 6.53
N VAL A 12 -6.99 -24.97 7.59
CA VAL A 12 -6.98 -23.53 7.91
C VAL A 12 -5.55 -23.08 8.20
N ALA A 13 -5.12 -22.00 7.55
CA ALA A 13 -3.92 -21.27 7.93
C ALA A 13 -4.30 -20.21 8.98
N PHE A 14 -3.64 -20.25 10.14
CA PHE A 14 -3.91 -19.33 11.24
C PHE A 14 -2.71 -18.42 11.50
N PHE A 15 -2.92 -17.11 11.42
CA PHE A 15 -1.94 -16.07 11.73
C PHE A 15 -2.40 -15.30 12.96
N MET A 16 -1.48 -14.97 13.85
CA MET A 16 -1.79 -14.27 15.10
C MET A 16 -0.87 -13.07 15.31
N THR A 17 -1.46 -12.00 15.82
CA THR A 17 -0.75 -10.89 16.45
C THR A 17 -1.29 -10.76 17.87
N SER A 18 -0.41 -10.80 18.88
CA SER A 18 -0.77 -10.67 20.29
C SER A 18 -0.42 -9.29 20.83
N ALA A 19 -1.19 -8.79 21.81
CA ALA A 19 -1.02 -7.45 22.38
C ALA A 19 0.33 -7.26 23.08
N ASP A 20 0.90 -8.34 23.61
CA ASP A 20 2.23 -8.39 24.26
C ASP A 20 3.38 -8.46 23.26
N GLN A 21 3.08 -8.42 21.94
CA GLN A 21 4.04 -8.56 20.85
C GLN A 21 4.80 -9.91 20.82
N GLY A 22 4.34 -10.89 21.56
CA GLY A 22 4.92 -12.24 21.54
C GLY A 22 4.70 -12.97 20.21
N ALA A 23 3.69 -12.57 19.45
CA ALA A 23 3.46 -12.97 18.07
C ALA A 23 3.10 -11.73 17.26
N LEU A 24 3.79 -11.50 16.13
CA LEU A 24 3.55 -10.40 15.19
C LEU A 24 3.28 -10.99 13.81
N LEU A 25 1.99 -11.08 13.44
CA LEU A 25 1.52 -11.70 12.21
C LEU A 25 2.15 -13.10 11.98
N GLN A 26 2.39 -13.79 13.05
CA GLN A 26 3.09 -15.05 13.02
C GLN A 26 2.13 -16.19 12.65
N ARG A 27 2.49 -16.93 11.60
CA ARG A 27 1.79 -18.18 11.29
C ARG A 27 1.96 -19.15 12.44
N GLN A 28 0.83 -19.64 12.96
CA GLN A 28 0.83 -20.61 14.06
C GLN A 28 0.95 -22.03 13.50
N ASN A 29 1.79 -22.84 14.12
CA ASN A 29 1.92 -24.25 13.77
C ASN A 29 0.81 -25.08 14.45
N LEU A 30 -0.43 -24.80 14.03
CA LEU A 30 -1.62 -25.50 14.51
C LEU A 30 -2.21 -26.31 13.37
N ASN A 31 -2.61 -27.53 13.69
CA ASN A 31 -3.34 -28.37 12.78
C ASN A 31 -4.84 -28.19 13.02
N LEU A 32 -5.46 -27.32 12.21
CA LEU A 32 -6.89 -27.00 12.30
C LEU A 32 -7.62 -27.68 11.15
N VAL A 33 -8.51 -28.62 11.50
CA VAL A 33 -9.35 -29.33 10.53
C VAL A 33 -10.82 -29.03 10.80
N PHE A 34 -11.59 -28.90 9.71
CA PHE A 34 -13.02 -28.73 9.82
C PHE A 34 -13.65 -29.98 10.45
N SER A 35 -14.58 -29.78 11.37
CA SER A 35 -15.30 -30.89 12.03
C SER A 35 -16.74 -30.49 12.34
N THR A 36 -17.58 -31.49 12.57
CA THR A 36 -18.97 -31.31 13.02
C THR A 36 -19.11 -31.21 14.54
N LYS A 37 -17.99 -31.18 15.28
CA LYS A 37 -18.02 -31.08 16.73
C LYS A 37 -18.48 -29.70 17.18
N THR A 38 -19.41 -29.68 18.13
CA THR A 38 -19.86 -28.45 18.79
C THR A 38 -18.90 -28.04 19.91
N ASN A 39 -18.81 -26.74 20.17
CA ASN A 39 -18.04 -26.17 21.28
C ASN A 39 -18.85 -25.06 21.96
N ALA A 40 -18.37 -24.56 23.09
CA ALA A 40 -19.02 -23.51 23.88
C ALA A 40 -18.54 -22.09 23.52
N TYR A 41 -17.67 -21.94 22.52
CA TYR A 41 -17.17 -20.61 22.09
C TYR A 41 -18.15 -19.90 21.16
N PRO A 42 -18.06 -18.56 21.05
CA PRO A 42 -18.82 -17.82 20.05
C PRO A 42 -18.61 -18.39 18.65
N VAL A 43 -19.68 -18.50 17.88
CA VAL A 43 -19.65 -19.07 16.53
C VAL A 43 -19.76 -17.94 15.51
N LEU A 44 -18.84 -17.88 14.56
CA LEU A 44 -18.97 -17.06 13.35
C LEU A 44 -19.56 -17.95 12.24
N LYS A 45 -20.76 -17.57 11.78
CA LYS A 45 -21.44 -18.28 10.68
C LYS A 45 -21.13 -17.59 9.37
N VAL A 46 -20.49 -18.31 8.45
CA VAL A 46 -20.30 -17.84 7.07
C VAL A 46 -21.38 -18.49 6.19
N ASP A 47 -22.21 -17.66 5.55
CA ASP A 47 -23.24 -18.09 4.61
C ASP A 47 -22.84 -17.69 3.19
N SER A 48 -22.27 -18.60 2.42
CA SER A 48 -21.81 -18.41 1.06
C SER A 48 -22.96 -18.21 0.04
N THR A 49 -24.21 -18.45 0.44
CA THR A 49 -25.39 -18.21 -0.41
C THR A 49 -25.84 -16.75 -0.42
N GLN A 50 -25.48 -15.99 0.61
CA GLN A 50 -25.75 -14.56 0.69
C GLN A 50 -24.56 -13.79 0.14
N ARG A 51 -24.73 -13.25 -1.06
CA ARG A 51 -23.71 -12.46 -1.74
C ARG A 51 -24.10 -10.99 -1.74
N PHE A 52 -23.10 -10.12 -1.52
CA PHE A 52 -23.22 -8.67 -1.57
C PHE A 52 -22.36 -8.13 -2.72
N GLN A 53 -21.75 -6.96 -2.56
CA GLN A 53 -20.85 -6.39 -3.56
C GLN A 53 -19.56 -7.21 -3.71
N GLU A 54 -19.01 -7.18 -4.90
CA GLU A 54 -17.67 -7.69 -5.15
C GLU A 54 -16.61 -6.80 -4.49
N VAL A 55 -15.59 -7.39 -3.90
CA VAL A 55 -14.47 -6.69 -3.28
C VAL A 55 -13.25 -6.82 -4.18
N ASP A 56 -12.70 -5.69 -4.59
CA ASP A 56 -11.55 -5.64 -5.51
C ASP A 56 -10.25 -6.17 -4.91
N GLY A 57 -10.14 -6.18 -3.60
CA GLY A 57 -8.96 -6.65 -2.89
C GLY A 57 -8.83 -6.03 -1.51
N PHE A 58 -7.81 -6.46 -0.78
CA PHE A 58 -7.48 -5.96 0.56
C PHE A 58 -6.05 -5.45 0.59
N GLY A 59 -5.84 -4.37 1.33
CA GLY A 59 -4.51 -3.79 1.46
C GLY A 59 -4.47 -2.56 2.36
N TYR A 60 -3.45 -1.75 2.18
CA TYR A 60 -3.17 -0.59 3.01
C TYR A 60 -2.48 0.51 2.19
N SER A 61 -2.21 1.65 2.84
CA SER A 61 -1.45 2.73 2.21
C SER A 61 0.06 2.46 2.29
N LEU A 62 0.71 2.45 1.13
CA LEU A 62 2.16 2.55 1.03
C LEU A 62 2.51 4.03 0.88
N THR A 63 2.89 4.66 2.00
CA THR A 63 3.30 6.07 2.02
C THR A 63 4.77 6.25 1.67
N GLY A 64 5.19 7.46 1.32
CA GLY A 64 6.60 7.79 1.14
C GLY A 64 7.42 7.49 2.40
N GLY A 65 6.89 7.80 3.59
CA GLY A 65 7.53 7.43 4.87
C GLY A 65 7.69 5.93 5.05
N SER A 66 6.68 5.12 4.69
CA SER A 66 6.80 3.66 4.72
C SER A 66 7.89 3.16 3.77
N ALA A 67 7.96 3.72 2.56
CA ALA A 67 8.99 3.38 1.59
C ALA A 67 10.40 3.75 2.06
N ILE A 68 10.56 4.87 2.77
CA ILE A 68 11.84 5.27 3.39
C ILE A 68 12.27 4.21 4.41
N VAL A 69 11.38 3.79 5.30
CA VAL A 69 11.67 2.77 6.33
C VAL A 69 12.02 1.44 5.69
N LEU A 70 11.28 1.00 4.67
CA LEU A 70 11.57 -0.22 3.93
C LEU A 70 12.97 -0.17 3.27
N ASN A 71 13.36 0.97 2.71
CA ASN A 71 14.69 1.13 2.09
C ASN A 71 15.85 1.18 3.09
N GLN A 72 15.58 1.43 4.39
CA GLN A 72 16.58 1.34 5.45
C GLN A 72 16.88 -0.11 5.86
N LEU A 73 16.01 -1.06 5.53
CA LEU A 73 16.26 -2.47 5.77
C LEU A 73 17.36 -3.00 4.85
N PRO A 74 18.22 -3.92 5.34
CA PRO A 74 19.07 -4.71 4.46
C PRO A 74 18.25 -5.36 3.34
N ALA A 75 18.79 -5.41 2.13
CA ALA A 75 18.07 -5.87 0.93
C ALA A 75 17.41 -7.25 1.11
N GLU A 76 18.10 -8.18 1.77
CA GLU A 76 17.58 -9.53 2.05
C GLU A 76 16.36 -9.48 2.99
N GLN A 77 16.43 -8.68 4.05
CA GLN A 77 15.32 -8.53 5.01
C GLN A 77 14.12 -7.84 4.36
N ARG A 78 14.37 -6.80 3.55
CA ARG A 78 13.32 -6.12 2.79
C ARG A 78 12.65 -7.07 1.82
N SER A 79 13.42 -7.81 1.03
CA SER A 79 12.88 -8.79 0.08
C SER A 79 12.03 -9.84 0.78
N LYS A 80 12.50 -10.40 1.91
CA LYS A 80 11.75 -11.37 2.71
C LYS A 80 10.42 -10.79 3.20
N LEU A 81 10.44 -9.56 3.76
CA LEU A 81 9.24 -8.88 4.23
C LEU A 81 8.25 -8.61 3.09
N LEU A 82 8.72 -8.16 1.94
CA LEU A 82 7.85 -7.91 0.79
C LEU A 82 7.22 -9.21 0.26
N HIS A 83 7.94 -10.32 0.23
CA HIS A 83 7.37 -11.63 -0.10
C HIS A 83 6.31 -12.05 0.92
N GLU A 84 6.58 -11.90 2.21
CA GLU A 84 5.61 -12.23 3.27
C GLU A 84 4.32 -11.41 3.14
N LEU A 85 4.42 -10.15 2.73
CA LEU A 85 3.24 -9.28 2.58
C LEU A 85 2.49 -9.51 1.26
N PHE A 86 3.19 -9.66 0.15
CA PHE A 86 2.59 -9.56 -1.19
C PHE A 86 2.47 -10.88 -1.94
N SER A 87 3.21 -11.93 -1.55
CA SER A 87 3.04 -13.25 -2.18
C SER A 87 1.64 -13.78 -1.93
N ASP A 88 1.05 -14.40 -2.95
CA ASP A 88 -0.26 -15.05 -2.90
C ASP A 88 -0.17 -16.57 -2.73
N ASP A 89 1.04 -17.08 -2.51
CA ASP A 89 1.25 -18.47 -2.13
C ASP A 89 0.85 -18.71 -0.65
N SER A 90 0.92 -19.95 -0.21
CA SER A 90 0.54 -20.34 1.16
C SER A 90 1.43 -19.73 2.26
N THR A 91 2.48 -19.00 1.91
CA THR A 91 3.46 -18.42 2.86
C THR A 91 3.27 -16.92 3.06
N GLY A 92 2.56 -16.24 2.14
CA GLY A 92 2.32 -14.81 2.16
C GLY A 92 0.93 -14.41 2.65
N MET A 93 0.78 -13.12 2.98
CA MET A 93 -0.52 -12.52 3.32
C MET A 93 -1.41 -12.28 2.09
N GLY A 94 -0.80 -12.16 0.92
CA GLY A 94 -1.52 -11.93 -0.33
C GLY A 94 -2.14 -10.53 -0.42
N VAL A 95 -1.50 -9.49 0.12
CA VAL A 95 -1.96 -8.11 -0.07
C VAL A 95 -2.14 -7.83 -1.55
N SER A 96 -3.35 -7.44 -1.95
CA SER A 96 -3.77 -7.35 -3.35
C SER A 96 -4.17 -5.94 -3.78
N TYR A 97 -4.17 -5.00 -2.85
CA TYR A 97 -4.56 -3.61 -3.10
C TYR A 97 -3.65 -2.66 -2.33
N LEU A 98 -3.14 -1.63 -2.98
CA LEU A 98 -2.37 -0.56 -2.36
C LEU A 98 -3.01 0.80 -2.63
N ARG A 99 -2.92 1.70 -1.65
CA ARG A 99 -3.11 3.13 -1.84
C ARG A 99 -1.74 3.81 -1.78
N VAL A 100 -1.45 4.65 -2.75
CA VAL A 100 -0.25 5.52 -2.76
C VAL A 100 -0.67 6.97 -2.78
N SER A 101 0.13 7.84 -2.16
CA SER A 101 -0.09 9.29 -2.24
C SER A 101 0.40 9.81 -3.60
N ILE A 102 -0.33 10.75 -4.19
CA ILE A 102 0.14 11.56 -5.30
C ILE A 102 0.72 12.84 -4.70
N GLY A 103 2.04 12.94 -4.66
CA GLY A 103 2.79 13.88 -3.83
C GLY A 103 3.01 13.33 -2.42
N ALA A 104 3.39 14.23 -1.49
CA ALA A 104 3.62 13.86 -0.10
C ALA A 104 2.38 13.30 0.60
N SER A 105 2.61 12.68 1.73
CA SER A 105 1.62 12.36 2.76
C SER A 105 2.02 13.03 4.08
N ASP A 106 1.18 12.88 5.12
CA ASP A 106 1.47 13.30 6.49
C ASP A 106 2.59 12.48 7.16
N LEU A 107 2.99 11.36 6.56
CA LEU A 107 4.09 10.50 7.01
C LEU A 107 5.41 10.74 6.25
N ASP A 108 5.43 11.69 5.32
CA ASP A 108 6.67 12.10 4.67
C ASP A 108 7.45 13.11 5.54
N PRO A 109 8.80 13.17 5.41
CA PRO A 109 9.63 14.09 6.20
C PRO A 109 9.28 15.56 6.01
N ALA A 110 8.78 15.91 4.82
CA ALA A 110 8.33 17.25 4.47
C ALA A 110 7.23 17.19 3.40
N PRO A 111 6.30 18.16 3.35
CA PRO A 111 5.36 18.28 2.25
C PRO A 111 6.07 18.54 0.93
N PHE A 112 5.62 17.90 -0.13
CA PHE A 112 6.04 18.17 -1.51
C PHE A 112 4.92 17.89 -2.49
N SER A 113 5.00 18.50 -3.66
CA SER A 113 4.29 18.09 -4.87
C SER A 113 5.30 17.77 -5.99
N TYR A 114 4.82 17.38 -7.15
CA TYR A 114 5.71 17.12 -8.28
C TYR A 114 5.97 18.37 -9.12
N ASP A 115 5.50 19.52 -8.66
CA ASP A 115 5.68 20.82 -9.33
C ASP A 115 5.73 21.97 -8.31
N ASP A 116 6.62 21.84 -7.33
CA ASP A 116 6.86 22.87 -6.33
C ASP A 116 7.75 23.97 -6.91
N LEU A 117 7.29 25.21 -6.78
CA LEU A 117 7.92 26.39 -7.34
C LEU A 117 8.24 27.42 -6.24
N PRO A 118 9.23 28.31 -6.48
CA PRO A 118 9.42 29.51 -5.66
C PRO A 118 8.15 30.37 -5.58
N ASP A 119 8.04 31.12 -4.49
CA ASP A 119 6.89 32.00 -4.27
C ASP A 119 6.70 32.97 -5.43
N GLY A 120 5.48 33.06 -5.92
CA GLY A 120 5.09 33.95 -7.04
C GLY A 120 5.30 33.35 -8.43
N GLU A 121 5.95 32.20 -8.56
CA GLU A 121 6.06 31.50 -9.84
C GLU A 121 4.84 30.62 -10.12
N THR A 122 4.57 30.37 -11.40
CA THR A 122 3.54 29.46 -11.89
C THR A 122 4.07 28.65 -13.06
N ASP A 123 3.56 27.45 -13.26
CA ASP A 123 3.92 26.57 -14.37
C ASP A 123 2.65 25.94 -15.00
N ILE A 124 1.95 26.74 -15.80
CA ILE A 124 0.68 26.35 -16.41
C ILE A 124 0.84 25.13 -17.32
N ASN A 125 1.98 25.01 -17.98
CA ASN A 125 2.29 23.91 -18.90
C ASN A 125 2.93 22.70 -18.22
N LEU A 126 3.19 22.77 -16.90
CA LEU A 126 3.86 21.72 -16.11
C LEU A 126 5.21 21.29 -16.72
N GLU A 127 6.00 22.25 -17.19
CA GLU A 127 7.34 22.00 -17.75
C GLU A 127 8.35 21.59 -16.67
N LYS A 128 8.12 22.03 -15.43
CA LYS A 128 8.95 21.71 -14.26
C LYS A 128 8.44 20.48 -13.48
N PHE A 129 7.32 19.87 -13.92
CA PHE A 129 6.78 18.66 -13.29
C PHE A 129 7.81 17.53 -13.25
N SER A 130 7.98 16.91 -12.09
CA SER A 130 8.96 15.82 -11.92
C SER A 130 8.61 14.87 -10.78
N LEU A 131 8.62 13.56 -11.05
CA LEU A 131 8.51 12.50 -10.04
C LEU A 131 9.81 12.28 -9.24
N LYS A 132 10.78 13.20 -9.35
CA LYS A 132 12.07 13.10 -8.64
C LYS A 132 11.95 12.80 -7.14
N PRO A 133 10.97 13.36 -6.39
CA PRO A 133 10.81 13.02 -4.97
C PRO A 133 10.62 11.52 -4.69
N ASP A 134 9.85 10.83 -5.53
CA ASP A 134 9.51 9.43 -5.34
C ASP A 134 10.53 8.45 -5.95
N LYS A 135 11.40 8.94 -6.84
CA LYS A 135 12.41 8.10 -7.51
C LYS A 135 13.40 7.46 -6.53
N LYS A 136 13.60 8.06 -5.36
CA LYS A 136 14.55 7.56 -4.37
C LYS A 136 13.98 6.41 -3.54
N ASN A 137 12.71 6.49 -3.17
CA ASN A 137 12.14 5.57 -2.17
C ASN A 137 10.88 4.84 -2.68
N LEU A 138 9.82 5.55 -3.03
CA LEU A 138 8.52 4.94 -3.33
C LEU A 138 8.57 4.09 -4.59
N ILE A 139 9.07 4.63 -5.69
CA ILE A 139 9.12 3.93 -6.99
C ILE A 139 9.97 2.65 -6.93
N PRO A 140 11.18 2.63 -6.32
CA PRO A 140 11.94 1.39 -6.16
C PRO A 140 11.18 0.31 -5.39
N VAL A 141 10.53 0.65 -4.28
CA VAL A 141 9.74 -0.30 -3.47
C VAL A 141 8.54 -0.82 -4.26
N LEU A 142 7.84 0.06 -5.00
CA LEU A 142 6.73 -0.37 -5.88
C LEU A 142 7.20 -1.37 -6.94
N LYS A 143 8.37 -1.15 -7.54
CA LYS A 143 8.94 -2.10 -8.52
C LYS A 143 9.25 -3.46 -7.89
N GLU A 144 9.77 -3.50 -6.67
CA GLU A 144 9.98 -4.75 -5.94
C GLU A 144 8.65 -5.47 -5.66
N ILE A 145 7.60 -4.72 -5.25
CA ILE A 145 6.26 -5.26 -5.03
C ILE A 145 5.65 -5.81 -6.32
N LEU A 146 5.74 -5.05 -7.43
CA LEU A 146 5.22 -5.46 -8.73
C LEU A 146 5.95 -6.69 -9.28
N ALA A 147 7.22 -6.89 -8.95
CA ALA A 147 7.95 -8.11 -9.31
C ALA A 147 7.42 -9.35 -8.57
N ILE A 148 6.90 -9.19 -7.35
CA ILE A 148 6.29 -10.26 -6.56
C ILE A 148 4.83 -10.48 -6.98
N ARG A 149 4.06 -9.39 -7.14
CA ARG A 149 2.64 -9.41 -7.47
C ARG A 149 2.31 -8.45 -8.62
N PRO A 150 2.48 -8.89 -9.87
CA PRO A 150 2.30 -8.03 -11.05
C PRO A 150 0.88 -7.46 -11.21
N ASN A 151 -0.12 -8.17 -10.70
CA ASN A 151 -1.54 -7.80 -10.82
C ASN A 151 -2.08 -7.04 -9.60
N ILE A 152 -1.22 -6.52 -8.72
CA ILE A 152 -1.67 -5.73 -7.58
C ILE A 152 -2.39 -4.48 -8.06
N LYS A 153 -3.54 -4.18 -7.46
CA LYS A 153 -4.27 -2.95 -7.76
C LYS A 153 -3.68 -1.79 -6.96
N ILE A 154 -3.46 -0.67 -7.62
CA ILE A 154 -2.88 0.54 -7.01
C ILE A 154 -3.85 1.70 -7.19
N MET A 155 -4.24 2.35 -6.10
CA MET A 155 -5.04 3.56 -6.08
C MET A 155 -4.16 4.75 -5.73
N GLY A 156 -4.03 5.70 -6.65
CA GLY A 156 -3.41 7.00 -6.37
C GLY A 156 -4.40 7.94 -5.66
N SER A 157 -3.95 8.61 -4.61
CA SER A 157 -4.77 9.57 -3.86
C SER A 157 -3.97 10.87 -3.63
N PRO A 158 -4.42 12.01 -4.18
CA PRO A 158 -3.71 13.27 -4.00
C PRO A 158 -3.84 13.77 -2.56
N TRP A 159 -2.74 14.32 -2.03
CA TRP A 159 -2.72 14.95 -0.72
C TRP A 159 -2.96 16.46 -0.80
N SER A 160 -2.25 17.15 -1.69
CA SER A 160 -2.44 18.57 -1.98
C SER A 160 -2.01 18.87 -3.42
N PRO A 161 -2.70 19.80 -4.12
CA PRO A 161 -2.14 20.40 -5.32
C PRO A 161 -0.84 21.16 -4.99
N PRO A 162 0.01 21.45 -6.00
CA PRO A 162 1.09 22.42 -5.85
C PRO A 162 0.61 23.71 -5.21
N ALA A 163 1.40 24.29 -4.30
CA ALA A 163 1.00 25.44 -3.51
C ALA A 163 0.59 26.66 -4.40
N TRP A 164 1.28 26.87 -5.51
CA TRP A 164 0.99 27.96 -6.45
C TRP A 164 -0.39 27.85 -7.13
N MET A 165 -0.96 26.65 -7.22
CA MET A 165 -2.32 26.42 -7.73
C MET A 165 -3.42 26.76 -6.70
N LYS A 166 -3.07 27.05 -5.44
CA LYS A 166 -4.03 27.24 -4.34
C LYS A 166 -4.19 28.70 -3.97
N THR A 167 -5.39 29.06 -3.50
CA THR A 167 -5.76 30.45 -3.16
C THR A 167 -4.91 31.04 -2.04
N ASN A 168 -4.35 30.22 -1.17
CA ASN A 168 -3.51 30.63 -0.05
C ASN A 168 -2.01 30.39 -0.27
N ASN A 169 -1.61 29.89 -1.44
CA ASN A 169 -0.23 29.50 -1.78
C ASN A 169 0.45 28.59 -0.73
N LYS A 170 -0.32 27.72 -0.08
CA LYS A 170 0.17 26.80 0.95
C LYS A 170 -0.35 25.38 0.72
N THR A 171 0.43 24.38 1.14
CA THR A 171 0.02 22.96 1.08
C THR A 171 -1.17 22.66 1.99
N LYS A 172 -1.30 23.36 3.13
CA LYS A 172 -2.44 23.19 4.07
C LYS A 172 -3.52 24.25 3.84
N GLY A 173 -4.79 23.82 3.90
CA GLY A 173 -5.95 24.69 3.75
C GLY A 173 -6.02 25.34 2.36
N GLY A 174 -6.86 26.37 2.23
CA GLY A 174 -7.13 27.02 0.94
C GLY A 174 -7.91 26.13 -0.03
N SER A 175 -8.22 26.68 -1.18
CA SER A 175 -8.93 26.01 -2.27
C SER A 175 -8.09 26.03 -3.54
N LEU A 176 -8.31 25.07 -4.42
CA LEU A 176 -7.73 25.09 -5.77
C LEU A 176 -8.31 26.31 -6.52
N LYS A 177 -7.45 27.13 -7.15
CA LYS A 177 -7.85 28.24 -8.00
C LYS A 177 -8.61 27.72 -9.22
N LYS A 178 -9.69 28.35 -9.61
CA LYS A 178 -10.52 27.90 -10.75
C LYS A 178 -9.75 27.86 -12.06
N GLU A 179 -8.88 28.84 -12.27
CA GLU A 179 -7.98 28.89 -13.42
C GLU A 179 -6.96 27.76 -13.49
N SER A 180 -6.69 27.09 -12.35
CA SER A 180 -5.77 25.97 -12.26
C SER A 180 -6.42 24.59 -12.49
N PHE A 181 -7.74 24.52 -12.66
CA PHE A 181 -8.43 23.24 -12.86
C PHE A 181 -7.90 22.44 -14.06
N PRO A 182 -7.74 23.05 -15.27
CA PRO A 182 -7.19 22.32 -16.41
C PRO A 182 -5.75 21.84 -16.17
N THR A 183 -4.91 22.71 -15.59
CA THR A 183 -3.52 22.38 -15.29
C THR A 183 -3.43 21.24 -14.24
N TYR A 184 -4.29 21.28 -13.23
CA TYR A 184 -4.30 20.23 -12.23
C TYR A 184 -4.83 18.89 -12.78
N ALA A 185 -5.76 18.91 -13.73
CA ALA A 185 -6.14 17.71 -14.46
C ALA A 185 -4.96 17.13 -15.26
N GLN A 186 -4.21 17.99 -15.96
CA GLN A 186 -3.01 17.57 -16.69
C GLN A 186 -1.88 17.07 -15.77
N TYR A 187 -1.80 17.58 -14.54
CA TYR A 187 -0.87 17.09 -13.53
C TYR A 187 -1.08 15.59 -13.24
N PHE A 188 -2.34 15.12 -13.17
CA PHE A 188 -2.63 13.70 -12.99
C PHE A 188 -2.28 12.86 -14.21
N VAL A 189 -2.49 13.41 -15.42
CA VAL A 189 -2.07 12.73 -16.67
C VAL A 189 -0.56 12.50 -16.64
N LYS A 190 0.22 13.57 -16.38
CA LYS A 190 1.69 13.44 -16.27
C LYS A 190 2.15 12.50 -15.15
N TYR A 191 1.40 12.45 -14.03
CA TYR A 191 1.69 11.50 -12.97
C TYR A 191 1.52 10.07 -13.45
N ILE A 192 0.39 9.74 -14.09
CA ILE A 192 0.12 8.40 -14.60
C ILE A 192 1.17 8.00 -15.63
N GLU A 193 1.41 8.85 -16.66
CA GLU A 193 2.43 8.60 -17.69
C GLU A 193 3.83 8.39 -17.11
N GLY A 194 4.15 9.10 -16.03
CA GLY A 194 5.47 8.97 -15.38
C GLY A 194 5.60 7.77 -14.45
N MET A 195 4.48 7.14 -14.05
CA MET A 195 4.44 5.94 -13.21
C MET A 195 4.34 4.64 -14.02
N GLU A 196 3.98 4.72 -15.30
CA GLU A 196 4.04 3.60 -16.24
C GLU A 196 5.49 3.23 -16.59
#